data_b4071c9900d7d4e12be3461d8924c99c
#
_entry.id   b4071c9900d7d4e12be3461d8924c99c
#
_cell.length_a   1.000
_cell.length_b   1.000
_cell.length_c   1.000
_cell.angle_alpha   90.00
_cell.angle_beta   90.00
_cell.angle_gamma   90.00
#
_symmetry.space_group_name_H-M   'P 1'
#
loop_
_entity.id
_entity.type
_entity.pdbx_description
1 polymer ?
#
loop_
_entity_poly.entity_id
_entity_poly.type
_entity_poly.pdbx_seq_one_letter_code
_entity_poly.pdbx_strand_id
1 'polypeptide(L)'
;MKKIITVAALSLLSFSSLAGSSPVSVSVSPGSYSHYSSIRVTSKVDSIVIKQLIVNRGNCQDAEFASPWKSVRLGFGGAVSHEFTGKGLMVPCNVLEVVVQTSEGAWQFDFDS
;
A
#
# COMPACT_ATOMS: atom_id res chain seq x y z
N MET A 1 -7.23 -10.99 -0.90
CA MET A 1 -6.11 -10.53 -1.24
C MET A 1 -5.16 -11.52 -1.66
N LYS A 2 -4.34 -11.32 -2.45
CA LYS A 2 -3.56 -12.23 -2.87
C LYS A 2 -2.29 -11.77 -3.13
N LYS A 3 -1.39 -12.27 -3.30
CA LYS A 3 -0.24 -11.87 -3.47
C LYS A 3 0.42 -12.34 -4.56
N ILE A 4 1.18 -11.99 -5.10
CA ILE A 4 1.73 -12.35 -6.16
C ILE A 4 2.99 -12.69 -6.39
N ILE A 5 3.59 -12.87 -6.89
CA ILE A 5 4.64 -13.29 -7.18
C ILE A 5 5.69 -13.10 -7.74
N THR A 6 6.40 -13.20 -8.11
CA THR A 6 7.31 -13.17 -8.45
C THR A 6 8.03 -13.42 -9.41
N VAL A 7 8.54 -13.41 -9.82
CA VAL A 7 9.12 -13.56 -10.79
C VAL A 7 10.28 -13.87 -10.96
N ALA A 8 10.57 -14.21 -10.94
CA ALA A 8 11.48 -14.71 -11.26
C ALA A 8 12.64 -14.21 -11.58
N ALA A 9 13.17 -14.69 -11.89
CA ALA A 9 14.30 -14.45 -12.37
C ALA A 9 14.82 -13.22 -12.33
N LEU A 10 14.61 -12.54 -12.68
CA LEU A 10 15.10 -11.48 -12.77
C LEU A 10 15.10 -10.77 -11.80
N SER A 11 14.49 -10.88 -11.37
CA SER A 11 14.38 -10.25 -10.51
C SER A 11 14.81 -9.30 -9.82
N LEU A 12 14.99 -8.78 -9.86
CA LEU A 12 15.36 -7.81 -9.28
C LEU A 12 14.39 -7.33 -8.54
N LEU A 13 13.35 -7.41 -8.70
CA LEU A 13 12.40 -6.91 -8.07
C LEU A 13 12.07 -7.49 -7.05
N SER A 14 12.12 -7.92 -6.51
CA SER A 14 11.86 -8.39 -5.38
C SER A 14 10.58 -8.38 -4.85
N PHE A 15 9.64 -8.78 -5.37
CA PHE A 15 8.47 -8.98 -4.72
C PHE A 15 8.58 -10.29 -4.07
N SER A 16 8.31 -10.35 -2.84
CA SER A 16 8.44 -11.55 -2.20
C SER A 16 7.24 -12.21 -2.29
N SER A 17 7.13 -13.28 -2.66
CA SER A 17 5.97 -13.88 -2.72
C SER A 17 5.80 -14.93 -1.85
N LEU A 18 6.24 -14.92 -0.75
CA LEU A 18 6.10 -15.97 0.06
C LEU A 18 4.86 -16.14 0.54
N ALA A 19 4.27 -17.08 0.39
CA ALA A 19 3.09 -17.37 0.82
C ALA A 19 2.77 -16.88 2.07
N GLY A 20 1.94 -16.06 2.17
CA GLY A 20 1.41 -15.68 3.36
C GLY A 20 2.27 -15.07 4.33
N SER A 21 3.37 -14.72 3.97
CA SER A 21 4.26 -14.23 4.92
C SER A 21 4.54 -12.82 4.80
N SER A 22 3.62 -12.02 4.37
CA SER A 22 3.83 -10.59 4.33
C SER A 22 4.01 -10.06 5.74
N PRO A 23 4.96 -9.17 5.97
CA PRO A 23 5.16 -8.56 7.27
C PRO A 23 4.14 -7.48 7.59
N VAL A 24 3.24 -7.19 6.67
CA VAL A 24 2.22 -6.17 6.88
C VAL A 24 0.89 -6.68 6.36
N SER A 25 -0.18 -6.09 6.82
CA SER A 25 -1.49 -6.29 6.24
C SER A 25 -2.00 -4.96 5.74
N VAL A 26 -2.88 -4.99 4.76
CA VAL A 26 -3.40 -3.79 4.12
C VAL A 26 -4.91 -3.86 4.09
N SER A 27 -5.57 -2.78 4.45
CA SER A 27 -7.01 -2.69 4.31
C SER A 27 -7.38 -1.38 3.64
N VAL A 28 -8.52 -1.35 2.99
CA VAL A 28 -8.99 -0.21 2.23
C VAL A 28 -10.35 0.17 2.76
N SER A 29 -10.58 1.44 2.95
CA SER A 29 -11.88 1.93 3.43
C SER A 29 -12.17 3.27 2.77
N PRO A 30 -13.39 3.78 2.90
CA PRO A 30 -13.71 5.10 2.33
C PRO A 30 -12.87 6.18 2.98
N GLY A 31 -12.52 7.18 2.21
CA GLY A 31 -11.76 8.31 2.71
C GLY A 31 -12.66 9.43 3.19
N SER A 32 -12.06 10.59 3.41
CA SER A 32 -12.79 11.74 3.91
C SER A 32 -13.76 12.29 2.90
N TYR A 33 -13.49 12.13 1.64
CA TYR A 33 -14.38 12.58 0.58
C TYR A 33 -14.75 11.38 -0.29
N SER A 34 -15.83 11.49 -1.02
CA SER A 34 -16.34 10.35 -1.79
C SER A 34 -15.37 9.87 -2.86
N HIS A 35 -14.49 10.72 -3.34
CA HIS A 35 -13.52 10.32 -4.35
C HIS A 35 -12.17 9.91 -3.73
N TYR A 36 -12.08 9.85 -2.41
CA TYR A 36 -10.86 9.43 -1.74
C TYR A 36 -11.03 8.00 -1.22
N SER A 37 -9.93 7.26 -1.18
CA SER A 37 -9.89 5.97 -0.51
C SER A 37 -8.79 6.00 0.53
N SER A 38 -9.03 5.40 1.67
CA SER A 38 -8.05 5.36 2.74
C SER A 38 -7.38 3.98 2.75
N ILE A 39 -6.06 3.97 2.73
CA ILE A 39 -5.27 2.75 2.77
C ILE A 39 -4.65 2.66 4.15
N ARG A 40 -4.86 1.55 4.83
CA ARG A 40 -4.29 1.35 6.16
C ARG A 40 -3.33 0.18 6.12
N VAL A 41 -2.11 0.40 6.56
CA VAL A 41 -1.08 -0.62 6.60
C VAL A 41 -0.77 -0.91 8.06
N THR A 42 -0.81 -2.16 8.45
CA THR A 42 -0.56 -2.58 9.83
C THR A 42 0.65 -3.51 9.84
N SER A 43 1.58 -3.28 10.75
CA SER A 43 2.74 -4.12 10.89
C SER A 43 2.42 -5.40 11.64
N LYS A 44 2.93 -6.52 11.16
CA LYS A 44 2.81 -7.80 11.81
C LYS A 44 4.17 -8.26 12.35
N VAL A 45 5.14 -7.38 12.34
CA VAL A 45 6.48 -7.68 12.85
C VAL A 45 6.91 -6.59 13.82
N ASP A 46 7.96 -6.85 14.58
CA ASP A 46 8.36 -5.93 15.65
C ASP A 46 8.82 -4.58 15.18
N SER A 47 9.35 -4.49 14.01
CA SER A 47 9.83 -3.20 13.49
C SER A 47 9.94 -3.26 11.99
N ILE A 48 9.37 -2.30 11.32
CA ILE A 48 9.46 -2.23 9.87
C ILE A 48 9.26 -0.78 9.46
N VAL A 49 9.91 -0.36 8.42
CA VAL A 49 9.72 0.98 7.88
C VAL A 49 8.86 0.85 6.63
N ILE A 50 7.76 1.58 6.57
CA ILE A 50 6.92 1.62 5.40
C ILE A 50 7.42 2.78 4.56
N LYS A 51 8.05 2.47 3.45
CA LYS A 51 8.72 3.49 2.66
C LYS A 51 7.78 4.19 1.70
N GLN A 52 6.89 3.45 1.10
CA GLN A 52 5.99 4.04 0.12
C GLN A 52 4.83 3.13 -0.20
N LEU A 53 3.72 3.71 -0.57
CA LEU A 53 2.56 2.99 -1.05
C LEU A 53 2.35 3.36 -2.51
N ILE A 54 2.18 2.37 -3.36
CA ILE A 54 1.90 2.62 -4.77
C ILE A 54 0.52 2.02 -5.02
N VAL A 55 -0.43 2.86 -5.34
CA VAL A 55 -1.82 2.45 -5.47
C VAL A 55 -2.21 2.43 -6.93
N ASN A 56 -2.75 1.30 -7.37
CA ASN A 56 -3.18 1.11 -8.75
C ASN A 56 -2.07 1.46 -9.74
N ARG A 57 -0.86 1.02 -9.42
CA ARG A 57 0.31 1.21 -10.30
C ARG A 57 0.59 2.68 -10.59
N GLY A 58 0.27 3.53 -9.63
CA GLY A 58 0.49 4.96 -9.80
C GLY A 58 -0.68 5.73 -10.37
N ASN A 59 -1.78 5.04 -10.67
CA ASN A 59 -2.94 5.76 -11.20
C ASN A 59 -3.77 6.45 -10.13
N CYS A 60 -3.55 6.13 -8.86
CA CYS A 60 -4.11 6.93 -7.78
C CYS A 60 -2.98 7.72 -7.16
N GLN A 61 -3.25 8.93 -6.77
CA GLN A 61 -2.22 9.81 -6.21
C GLN A 61 -2.54 10.18 -4.79
N ASP A 62 -1.52 10.62 -4.09
CA ASP A 62 -1.63 11.04 -2.70
C ASP A 62 -2.66 12.15 -2.60
N ALA A 63 -3.64 11.99 -1.73
CA ALA A 63 -4.69 12.99 -1.56
C ALA A 63 -4.43 13.91 -0.38
N GLU A 64 -3.42 13.65 0.41
CA GLU A 64 -3.17 14.46 1.59
C GLU A 64 -2.15 15.54 1.28
N PHE A 65 -2.58 16.55 0.56
CA PHE A 65 -1.66 17.55 0.05
C PHE A 65 -0.95 18.34 1.14
N ALA A 66 -1.59 18.55 2.27
CA ALA A 66 -0.99 19.29 3.36
C ALA A 66 0.02 18.44 4.13
N SER A 67 -0.13 17.13 4.09
CA SER A 67 0.76 16.22 4.78
C SER A 67 1.02 15.02 3.87
N PRO A 68 1.84 15.21 2.85
CA PRO A 68 2.06 14.11 1.90
C PRO A 68 2.73 12.92 2.59
N TRP A 69 2.68 11.79 1.94
CA TRP A 69 3.25 10.58 2.49
C TRP A 69 4.71 10.77 2.89
N LYS A 70 5.05 10.23 4.03
CA LYS A 70 6.43 10.16 4.46
C LYS A 70 6.67 8.77 5.00
N SER A 71 7.88 8.28 4.88
CA SER A 71 8.25 6.99 5.45
C SER A 71 7.94 6.98 6.94
N VAL A 72 7.46 5.85 7.43
CA VAL A 72 7.11 5.73 8.83
C VAL A 72 7.57 4.38 9.34
N ARG A 73 8.08 4.36 10.57
CA ARG A 73 8.46 3.11 11.22
C ARG A 73 7.30 2.63 12.06
N LEU A 74 6.95 1.37 11.95
CA LEU A 74 5.87 0.79 12.71
C LEU A 74 6.39 -0.35 13.57
N GLY A 75 5.87 -0.46 14.78
CA GLY A 75 6.12 -1.62 15.63
C GLY A 75 5.03 -2.64 15.44
N PHE A 76 5.09 -3.73 16.16
CA PHE A 76 4.13 -4.81 16.02
C PHE A 76 2.73 -4.28 16.34
N GLY A 77 1.81 -4.45 15.42
CA GLY A 77 0.45 -3.95 15.57
C GLY A 77 0.29 -2.48 15.26
N GLY A 78 1.36 -1.77 15.02
CA GLY A 78 1.26 -0.35 14.65
C GLY A 78 0.72 -0.21 13.26
N ALA A 79 0.03 0.88 12.98
CA ALA A 79 -0.60 1.09 11.69
C ALA A 79 -0.51 2.53 11.25
N VAL A 80 -0.57 2.73 9.96
CA VAL A 80 -0.60 4.06 9.37
C VAL A 80 -1.68 4.04 8.30
N SER A 81 -2.41 5.12 8.18
CA SER A 81 -3.43 5.28 7.14
C SER A 81 -3.10 6.50 6.30
N HIS A 82 -3.40 6.43 5.04
CA HIS A 82 -3.16 7.55 4.14
C HIS A 82 -4.23 7.53 3.04
N GLU A 83 -4.64 8.70 2.59
CA GLU A 83 -5.72 8.79 1.61
C GLU A 83 -5.19 9.02 0.21
N PHE A 84 -5.87 8.43 -0.74
CA PHE A 84 -5.51 8.54 -2.15
C PHE A 84 -6.73 8.89 -2.98
N THR A 85 -6.51 9.56 -4.09
CA THR A 85 -7.57 9.94 -5.00
C THR A 85 -7.14 9.57 -6.42
N GLY A 86 -8.08 9.49 -7.34
CA GLY A 86 -7.73 9.28 -8.73
C GLY A 86 -7.07 10.53 -9.29
N LYS A 87 -6.49 10.41 -10.46
CA LYS A 87 -5.87 11.55 -11.10
C LYS A 87 -6.95 12.36 -11.79
N GLY A 88 -6.93 13.63 -11.56
CA GLY A 88 -7.92 14.52 -12.14
C GLY A 88 -8.88 15.03 -11.10
N LEU A 89 -9.65 16.01 -11.49
CA LEU A 89 -10.54 16.66 -10.57
C LEU A 89 -11.67 15.74 -10.17
N MET A 90 -11.81 15.47 -8.92
CA MET A 90 -12.89 14.66 -8.37
C MET A 90 -12.97 13.22 -8.93
N VAL A 91 -11.87 12.70 -9.42
CA VAL A 91 -11.84 11.35 -9.95
C VAL A 91 -11.62 10.38 -8.81
N PRO A 92 -12.47 9.38 -8.63
CA PRO A 92 -12.30 8.47 -7.50
C PRO A 92 -11.14 7.52 -7.68
N CYS A 93 -10.57 7.08 -6.56
CA CYS A 93 -9.55 6.05 -6.58
C CYS A 93 -10.22 4.76 -6.18
N ASN A 94 -10.42 3.87 -7.16
CA ASN A 94 -11.04 2.60 -6.89
C ASN A 94 -9.90 1.60 -6.73
N VAL A 95 -9.53 1.27 -5.52
CA VAL A 95 -8.31 0.54 -5.25
C VAL A 95 -8.40 -0.91 -5.72
N LEU A 96 -7.52 -1.28 -6.61
CA LEU A 96 -7.43 -2.64 -7.11
C LEU A 96 -6.11 -3.28 -6.71
N GLU A 97 -5.08 -2.48 -6.49
CA GLU A 97 -3.77 -3.01 -6.18
C GLU A 97 -3.01 -2.03 -5.33
N VAL A 98 -2.37 -2.51 -4.29
CA VAL A 98 -1.49 -1.69 -3.47
C VAL A 98 -0.16 -2.40 -3.36
N VAL A 99 0.93 -1.72 -3.70
CA VAL A 99 2.26 -2.24 -3.46
C VAL A 99 2.82 -1.47 -2.27
N VAL A 100 3.22 -2.20 -1.24
CA VAL A 100 3.79 -1.59 -0.05
C VAL A 100 5.29 -1.82 -0.09
N GLN A 101 6.05 -0.74 -0.21
CA GLN A 101 7.50 -0.84 -0.22
C GLN A 101 7.99 -0.64 1.20
N THR A 102 8.73 -1.58 1.71
CA THR A 102 9.17 -1.56 3.11
C THR A 102 10.66 -1.81 3.22
N SER A 103 11.16 -1.68 4.42
CA SER A 103 12.56 -2.02 4.71
C SER A 103 12.83 -3.52 4.56
N GLU A 104 11.77 -4.34 4.47
CA GLU A 104 11.92 -5.78 4.30
C GLU A 104 11.63 -6.23 2.87
N GLY A 105 11.40 -5.33 1.96
CA GLY A 105 11.07 -5.65 0.58
C GLY A 105 9.71 -5.08 0.21
N ALA A 106 9.24 -5.44 -0.96
CA ALA A 106 7.97 -4.94 -1.46
C ALA A 106 6.95 -6.07 -1.54
N TRP A 107 5.72 -5.77 -1.17
CA TRP A 107 4.63 -6.74 -1.23
C TRP A 107 3.45 -6.15 -1.96
N GLN A 108 2.80 -6.97 -2.77
CA GLN A 108 1.66 -6.53 -3.54
C GLN A 108 0.39 -7.14 -2.99
N PHE A 109 -0.65 -6.34 -2.87
CA PHE A 109 -1.95 -6.76 -2.37
C PHE A 109 -2.99 -6.41 -3.40
N ASP A 110 -3.85 -7.36 -3.73
CA ASP A 110 -4.88 -7.16 -4.74
C ASP A 110 -6.24 -7.06 -4.08
N PHE A 111 -7.08 -6.22 -4.60
CA PHE A 111 -8.41 -6.00 -4.06
C PHE A 111 -9.45 -6.06 -5.16
N ASP A 112 -10.62 -6.52 -4.80
CA ASP A 112 -11.71 -6.53 -5.75
C ASP A 112 -12.51 -5.28 -5.51
N SER A 113 -13.05 -4.71 -6.47
CA SER A 113 -13.80 -3.49 -6.26
C SER A 113 -15.30 -3.68 -6.46
#